data_d15c5e3d9ccb020f0ad160d36202ccbe
#
_entry.id   d15c5e3d9ccb020f0ad160d36202ccbe
#
_cell.length_a   1.000
_cell.length_b   1.000
_cell.length_c   1.000
_cell.angle_alpha   90.00
_cell.angle_beta   90.00
_cell.angle_gamma   90.00
#
_symmetry.space_group_name_H-M   'P 1'
#
loop_
_entity.id
_entity.type
_entity.pdbx_description
1 polymer ?
#
loop_
_entity_poly.entity_id
_entity_poly.type
_entity_poly.pdbx_seq_one_letter_code
_entity_poly.pdbx_strand_id
1 'polypeptide(L)'
;MNAPSTRTVFFVSDGTGITAETLGHSLLAQFPGTRFHQVRMPFIDDVAKARDCARQVLETARNTGRRPIVFSSLVNPETVAALREAHGNALFLDLFERFIGPLESELGQYSTHTVGRFHGVAESNDYKKRIEAINFAMTHDDGISSADDLITADVILVGVSRSGKTPTSLYLAMQFGVKAANYPLIPEDFERNKLPGELHSYRGKLFGLSIAPERLAQIRQERRPNSHYANIENCRYEIEAAQKLMRRENIRWLDSTIKSIEEISATIMQTVRIETEF
;
A
#
# COMPACT_ATOMS: atom_id res chain seq x y z
N MET A 1 -7.62 -5.12 -35.94
CA MET A 1 -7.62 -4.72 -34.52
C MET A 1 -7.07 -3.31 -34.45
N ASN A 2 -7.88 -2.32 -34.05
CA ASN A 2 -7.40 -0.95 -33.92
C ASN A 2 -6.31 -0.92 -32.81
N ALA A 3 -5.20 -0.24 -33.05
CA ALA A 3 -4.15 -0.04 -32.08
C ALA A 3 -4.78 0.56 -30.79
N PRO A 4 -4.39 0.09 -29.60
CA PRO A 4 -4.96 0.60 -28.34
C PRO A 4 -4.80 2.12 -28.30
N SER A 5 -5.90 2.82 -28.09
CA SER A 5 -5.89 4.28 -28.04
C SER A 5 -5.11 4.74 -26.83
N THR A 6 -3.97 5.39 -27.05
CA THR A 6 -3.23 6.02 -25.94
C THR A 6 -3.86 7.35 -25.58
N ARG A 7 -4.09 7.59 -24.26
CA ARG A 7 -4.62 8.85 -23.71
C ARG A 7 -3.63 9.42 -22.71
N THR A 8 -3.39 10.72 -22.75
CA THR A 8 -2.55 11.37 -21.74
C THR A 8 -3.40 11.75 -20.52
N VAL A 9 -2.87 11.45 -19.34
CA VAL A 9 -3.48 11.75 -18.05
C VAL A 9 -2.50 12.57 -17.22
N PHE A 10 -2.97 13.70 -16.70
CA PHE A 10 -2.23 14.57 -15.80
C PHE A 10 -2.75 14.35 -14.37
N PHE A 11 -1.85 14.18 -13.43
CA PHE A 11 -2.14 14.18 -12.00
C PHE A 11 -1.56 15.48 -11.42
N VAL A 12 -2.43 16.41 -11.07
CA VAL A 12 -2.06 17.76 -10.64
C VAL A 12 -2.40 17.95 -9.17
N SER A 13 -1.43 18.43 -8.39
CA SER A 13 -1.58 18.63 -6.95
C SER A 13 -0.73 19.80 -6.47
N ASP A 14 -1.20 20.50 -5.44
CA ASP A 14 -0.44 21.47 -4.66
C ASP A 14 0.56 20.84 -3.68
N GLY A 15 0.42 19.54 -3.40
CA GLY A 15 1.35 18.73 -2.61
C GLY A 15 2.05 17.66 -3.45
N THR A 16 2.23 16.48 -2.87
CA THR A 16 2.96 15.35 -3.48
C THR A 16 2.23 14.69 -4.66
N GLY A 17 0.92 14.88 -4.78
CA GLY A 17 0.09 14.29 -5.83
C GLY A 17 -0.40 12.86 -5.56
N ILE A 18 -0.05 12.26 -4.43
CA ILE A 18 -0.39 10.86 -4.11
C ILE A 18 -1.90 10.63 -4.17
N THR A 19 -2.71 11.53 -3.61
CA THR A 19 -4.18 11.40 -3.61
C THR A 19 -4.74 11.39 -5.04
N ALA A 20 -4.32 12.36 -5.87
CA ALA A 20 -4.77 12.46 -7.25
C ALA A 20 -4.38 11.23 -8.06
N GLU A 21 -3.16 10.74 -7.86
CA GLU A 21 -2.61 9.56 -8.53
C GLU A 21 -3.32 8.28 -8.11
N THR A 22 -3.46 8.03 -6.81
CA THR A 22 -4.08 6.80 -6.28
C THR A 22 -5.54 6.67 -6.71
N LEU A 23 -6.33 7.74 -6.57
CA LEU A 23 -7.71 7.72 -6.99
C LEU A 23 -7.82 7.62 -8.51
N GLY A 24 -7.00 8.38 -9.24
CA GLY A 24 -6.97 8.33 -10.70
C GLY A 24 -6.61 6.93 -11.23
N HIS A 25 -5.61 6.27 -10.67
CA HIS A 25 -5.25 4.89 -11.03
C HIS A 25 -6.40 3.93 -10.79
N SER A 26 -7.08 4.03 -9.64
CA SER A 26 -8.22 3.17 -9.31
C SER A 26 -9.37 3.33 -10.32
N LEU A 27 -9.63 4.58 -10.76
CA LEU A 27 -10.65 4.86 -11.75
C LEU A 27 -10.24 4.39 -13.17
N LEU A 28 -8.99 4.65 -13.57
CA LEU A 28 -8.47 4.28 -14.89
C LEU A 28 -8.32 2.79 -15.08
N ALA A 29 -8.07 2.03 -14.00
CA ALA A 29 -8.02 0.56 -14.01
C ALA A 29 -9.34 -0.09 -14.46
N GLN A 30 -10.47 0.64 -14.39
CA GLN A 30 -11.76 0.17 -14.89
C GLN A 30 -11.85 0.17 -16.45
N PHE A 31 -10.82 0.67 -17.15
CA PHE A 31 -10.78 0.80 -18.61
C PHE A 31 -9.61 0.02 -19.22
N PRO A 32 -9.60 -1.33 -19.14
CA PRO A 32 -8.44 -2.18 -19.52
C PRO A 32 -8.08 -2.11 -21.00
N GLY A 33 -9.00 -1.64 -21.87
CA GLY A 33 -8.77 -1.48 -23.32
C GLY A 33 -8.04 -0.19 -23.70
N THR A 34 -7.73 0.71 -22.76
CA THR A 34 -7.09 2.01 -23.02
C THR A 34 -5.70 2.04 -22.38
N ARG A 35 -4.71 2.50 -23.14
CA ARG A 35 -3.38 2.79 -22.61
C ARG A 35 -3.32 4.24 -22.14
N PHE A 36 -2.76 4.46 -20.95
CA PHE A 36 -2.62 5.79 -20.37
C PHE A 36 -1.15 6.19 -20.27
N HIS A 37 -0.81 7.33 -20.89
CA HIS A 37 0.46 8.01 -20.66
C HIS A 37 0.27 8.98 -19.50
N GLN A 38 0.98 8.76 -18.42
CA GLN A 38 0.80 9.48 -17.16
C GLN A 38 1.83 10.58 -17.02
N VAL A 39 1.38 11.77 -16.62
CA VAL A 39 2.20 12.95 -16.33
C VAL A 39 1.88 13.41 -14.92
N ARG A 40 2.88 13.43 -14.05
CA ARG A 40 2.76 13.92 -12.68
C ARG A 40 3.15 15.38 -12.60
N MET A 41 2.31 16.18 -11.97
CA MET A 41 2.50 17.62 -11.76
C MET A 41 2.31 17.94 -10.27
N PRO A 42 3.27 17.55 -9.41
CA PRO A 42 3.23 17.86 -7.98
C PRO A 42 3.67 19.32 -7.73
N PHE A 43 3.36 19.81 -6.52
CA PHE A 43 3.79 21.13 -6.02
C PHE A 43 3.35 22.30 -6.88
N ILE A 44 2.13 22.24 -7.44
CA ILE A 44 1.47 23.34 -8.14
C ILE A 44 0.78 24.23 -7.09
N ASP A 45 1.57 24.93 -6.31
CA ASP A 45 1.17 25.70 -5.13
C ASP A 45 0.96 27.19 -5.38
N ASP A 46 1.24 27.67 -6.61
CA ASP A 46 1.02 29.03 -7.03
C ASP A 46 0.35 29.15 -8.43
N VAL A 47 -0.18 30.34 -8.71
CA VAL A 47 -0.90 30.65 -9.97
C VAL A 47 0.01 30.54 -11.20
N ALA A 48 1.29 30.87 -11.09
CA ALA A 48 2.23 30.81 -12.22
C ALA A 48 2.46 29.36 -12.63
N LYS A 49 2.72 28.48 -11.66
CA LYS A 49 2.87 27.03 -11.89
C LYS A 49 1.57 26.41 -12.44
N ALA A 50 0.40 26.85 -11.94
CA ALA A 50 -0.88 26.36 -12.43
C ALA A 50 -1.12 26.75 -13.90
N ARG A 51 -0.75 27.97 -14.32
CA ARG A 51 -0.79 28.39 -15.73
C ARG A 51 0.20 27.63 -16.60
N ASP A 52 1.41 27.35 -16.09
CA ASP A 52 2.39 26.55 -16.80
C ASP A 52 1.89 25.12 -17.02
N CYS A 53 1.24 24.54 -16.01
CA CYS A 53 0.56 23.26 -16.12
C CYS A 53 -0.57 23.31 -17.17
N ALA A 54 -1.42 24.34 -17.15
CA ALA A 54 -2.48 24.53 -18.13
C ALA A 54 -1.91 24.61 -19.56
N ARG A 55 -0.79 25.30 -19.77
CA ARG A 55 -0.11 25.35 -21.08
C ARG A 55 0.33 23.97 -21.56
N GLN A 56 0.94 23.16 -20.68
CA GLN A 56 1.36 21.79 -21.01
C GLN A 56 0.17 20.90 -21.39
N VAL A 57 -0.95 21.04 -20.69
CA VAL A 57 -2.19 20.34 -21.00
C VAL A 57 -2.70 20.73 -22.39
N LEU A 58 -2.70 22.04 -22.71
CA LEU A 58 -3.12 22.57 -24.02
C LEU A 58 -2.21 22.11 -25.16
N GLU A 59 -0.89 22.15 -24.97
CA GLU A 59 0.09 21.66 -25.92
C GLU A 59 -0.10 20.15 -26.18
N THR A 60 -0.32 19.38 -25.12
CA THR A 60 -0.59 17.94 -25.25
C THR A 60 -1.87 17.69 -26.05
N ALA A 61 -2.93 18.47 -25.82
CA ALA A 61 -4.16 18.36 -26.60
C ALA A 61 -3.93 18.64 -28.09
N ARG A 62 -3.15 19.69 -28.40
CA ARG A 62 -2.80 20.06 -29.78
C ARG A 62 -1.95 18.98 -30.46
N ASN A 63 -0.89 18.52 -29.78
CA ASN A 63 0.07 17.57 -30.33
C ASN A 63 -0.54 16.16 -30.56
N THR A 64 -1.47 15.76 -29.69
CA THR A 64 -2.09 14.41 -29.78
C THR A 64 -3.41 14.41 -30.53
N GLY A 65 -4.00 15.58 -30.79
CA GLY A 65 -5.35 15.71 -31.35
C GLY A 65 -6.46 15.12 -30.46
N ARG A 66 -6.16 14.87 -29.18
CA ARG A 66 -7.08 14.24 -28.23
C ARG A 66 -7.11 15.02 -26.93
N ARG A 67 -8.29 15.09 -26.31
CA ARG A 67 -8.45 15.74 -25.00
C ARG A 67 -7.70 14.95 -23.91
N PRO A 68 -6.69 15.53 -23.24
CA PRO A 68 -6.10 14.92 -22.05
C PRO A 68 -7.13 14.80 -20.91
N ILE A 69 -6.84 13.92 -19.96
CA ILE A 69 -7.59 13.80 -18.71
C ILE A 69 -6.74 14.45 -17.61
N VAL A 70 -7.34 15.27 -16.78
CA VAL A 70 -6.66 15.96 -15.66
C VAL A 70 -7.38 15.56 -14.37
N PHE A 71 -6.69 14.82 -13.51
CA PHE A 71 -7.11 14.63 -12.12
C PHE A 71 -6.43 15.72 -11.29
N SER A 72 -7.23 16.57 -10.66
CA SER A 72 -6.74 17.69 -9.85
C SER A 72 -7.12 17.49 -8.39
N SER A 73 -6.13 17.65 -7.50
CA SER A 73 -6.33 17.76 -6.05
C SER A 73 -5.87 19.12 -5.51
N LEU A 74 -5.92 20.16 -6.34
CA LEU A 74 -5.68 21.52 -5.92
C LEU A 74 -6.80 21.99 -4.99
N VAL A 75 -6.42 22.70 -3.92
CA VAL A 75 -7.37 23.19 -2.91
C VAL A 75 -7.59 24.71 -3.02
N ASN A 76 -6.55 25.47 -3.43
CA ASN A 76 -6.64 26.92 -3.55
C ASN A 76 -7.47 27.33 -4.79
N PRO A 77 -8.55 28.12 -4.61
CA PRO A 77 -9.41 28.54 -5.72
C PRO A 77 -8.69 29.28 -6.85
N GLU A 78 -7.65 30.06 -6.54
CA GLU A 78 -6.90 30.82 -7.55
C GLU A 78 -6.06 29.89 -8.44
N THR A 79 -5.41 28.89 -7.86
CA THR A 79 -4.65 27.89 -8.62
C THR A 79 -5.58 26.99 -9.44
N VAL A 80 -6.73 26.62 -8.89
CA VAL A 80 -7.79 25.87 -9.61
C VAL A 80 -8.28 26.67 -10.82
N ALA A 81 -8.59 27.98 -10.63
CA ALA A 81 -9.04 28.83 -11.71
C ALA A 81 -7.98 28.97 -12.83
N ALA A 82 -6.72 29.16 -12.46
CA ALA A 82 -5.61 29.23 -13.41
C ALA A 82 -5.41 27.92 -14.20
N LEU A 83 -5.50 26.76 -13.54
CA LEU A 83 -5.42 25.47 -14.21
C LEU A 83 -6.60 25.29 -15.20
N ARG A 84 -7.79 25.76 -14.84
CA ARG A 84 -9.01 25.67 -15.66
C ARG A 84 -8.97 26.54 -16.93
N GLU A 85 -7.97 27.40 -17.13
CA GLU A 85 -7.76 28.10 -18.41
C GLU A 85 -7.62 27.09 -19.59
N ALA A 86 -7.22 25.86 -19.33
CA ALA A 86 -7.17 24.76 -20.32
C ALA A 86 -8.49 23.98 -20.48
N HIS A 87 -9.58 24.36 -19.81
CA HIS A 87 -10.81 23.55 -19.68
C HIS A 87 -11.42 23.08 -21.02
N GLY A 88 -11.48 23.93 -22.02
CA GLY A 88 -12.09 23.57 -23.32
C GLY A 88 -11.40 22.41 -24.04
N ASN A 89 -10.13 22.14 -23.73
CA ASN A 89 -9.27 21.19 -24.43
C ASN A 89 -8.91 19.96 -23.60
N ALA A 90 -9.39 19.83 -22.35
CA ALA A 90 -9.14 18.70 -21.47
C ALA A 90 -10.40 18.26 -20.72
N LEU A 91 -10.41 17.02 -20.23
CA LEU A 91 -11.39 16.56 -19.27
C LEU A 91 -10.85 16.81 -17.87
N PHE A 92 -11.42 17.77 -17.15
CA PHE A 92 -11.05 18.07 -15.76
C PHE A 92 -11.91 17.29 -14.80
N LEU A 93 -11.25 16.57 -13.90
CA LEU A 93 -11.83 15.84 -12.78
C LEU A 93 -11.23 16.42 -11.49
N ASP A 94 -11.93 17.40 -10.93
CA ASP A 94 -11.60 18.00 -9.65
C ASP A 94 -12.04 17.05 -8.54
N LEU A 95 -11.08 16.59 -7.75
CA LEU A 95 -11.31 15.55 -6.74
C LEU A 95 -11.88 16.14 -5.44
N PHE A 96 -11.67 17.42 -5.17
CA PHE A 96 -12.15 18.05 -3.95
C PHE A 96 -13.48 18.78 -4.12
N GLU A 97 -13.66 19.54 -5.19
CA GLU A 97 -14.86 20.35 -5.41
C GLU A 97 -16.16 19.53 -5.31
N ARG A 98 -16.15 18.31 -5.86
CA ARG A 98 -17.33 17.43 -5.85
C ARG A 98 -17.70 16.85 -4.48
N PHE A 99 -16.73 16.78 -3.58
CA PHE A 99 -16.92 16.18 -2.26
C PHE A 99 -16.99 17.22 -1.15
N ILE A 100 -16.25 18.32 -1.25
CA ILE A 100 -16.22 19.37 -0.22
C ILE A 100 -17.59 20.00 -0.04
N GLY A 101 -18.26 20.42 -1.08
CA GLY A 101 -19.57 21.07 -0.97
C GLY A 101 -20.64 20.23 -0.23
N PRO A 102 -20.85 18.96 -0.59
CA PRO A 102 -21.71 18.05 0.18
C PRO A 102 -21.29 17.89 1.65
N LEU A 103 -19.97 17.78 1.93
CA LEU A 103 -19.46 17.67 3.29
C LEU A 103 -19.69 18.96 4.09
N GLU A 104 -19.48 20.13 3.51
CA GLU A 104 -19.77 21.42 4.16
C GLU A 104 -21.26 21.52 4.56
N SER A 105 -22.14 21.09 3.67
CA SER A 105 -23.57 21.08 3.92
C SER A 105 -23.97 20.13 5.05
N GLU A 106 -23.40 18.93 5.07
CA GLU A 106 -23.69 17.90 6.09
C GLU A 106 -23.11 18.25 7.45
N LEU A 107 -21.86 18.79 7.48
CA LEU A 107 -21.16 19.12 8.71
C LEU A 107 -21.53 20.51 9.25
N GLY A 108 -22.20 21.35 8.48
CA GLY A 108 -22.51 22.74 8.83
C GLY A 108 -21.27 23.61 9.03
N GLN A 109 -20.17 23.26 8.36
CA GLN A 109 -18.87 23.94 8.47
C GLN A 109 -18.29 24.18 7.07
N TYR A 110 -17.60 25.31 6.89
CA TYR A 110 -16.89 25.59 5.66
C TYR A 110 -15.49 24.98 5.67
N SER A 111 -15.08 24.45 4.52
CA SER A 111 -13.71 24.01 4.30
C SER A 111 -12.73 25.17 4.43
N THR A 112 -11.58 24.91 5.01
CA THR A 112 -10.52 25.93 5.15
C THR A 112 -9.68 26.08 3.89
N HIS A 113 -9.87 25.26 2.87
CA HIS A 113 -9.07 25.19 1.64
C HIS A 113 -7.54 25.23 1.89
N THR A 114 -7.08 24.65 3.00
CA THR A 114 -5.67 24.67 3.41
C THR A 114 -4.94 23.49 2.80
N VAL A 115 -3.87 23.79 2.07
CA VAL A 115 -2.95 22.79 1.48
C VAL A 115 -2.27 22.00 2.59
N GLY A 116 -2.09 20.68 2.40
CA GLY A 116 -1.28 19.84 3.27
C GLY A 116 -1.88 19.54 4.65
N ARG A 117 -3.16 19.79 4.90
CA ARG A 117 -3.77 19.50 6.20
C ARG A 117 -3.81 18.02 6.59
N PHE A 118 -3.80 17.14 5.60
CA PHE A 118 -3.64 15.70 5.87
C PHE A 118 -2.29 15.38 6.53
N HIS A 119 -1.33 16.29 6.41
CA HIS A 119 0.01 16.25 6.98
C HIS A 119 0.21 17.23 8.17
N GLY A 120 -0.83 17.64 8.89
CA GLY A 120 -0.81 18.64 9.98
C GLY A 120 -0.46 18.08 11.37
N VAL A 121 -0.63 18.90 12.40
CA VAL A 121 -0.12 18.75 13.79
C VAL A 121 -0.35 17.40 14.49
N ALA A 122 -1.35 16.60 14.09
CA ALA A 122 -1.51 15.20 14.51
C ALA A 122 -0.33 14.32 14.05
N GLU A 123 0.38 14.73 12.99
CA GLU A 123 1.50 14.03 12.39
C GLU A 123 2.75 13.89 13.24
N SER A 124 3.04 14.76 14.17
CA SER A 124 4.28 14.58 14.95
C SER A 124 4.22 13.31 15.78
N ASN A 125 3.02 12.91 16.23
CA ASN A 125 2.81 11.68 16.98
C ASN A 125 2.64 10.46 16.05
N ASP A 126 1.86 10.60 14.98
CA ASP A 126 1.67 9.53 13.99
C ASP A 126 2.93 9.28 13.17
N TYR A 127 3.68 10.31 12.83
CA TYR A 127 4.98 10.17 12.21
C TYR A 127 5.96 9.41 13.12
N LYS A 128 6.04 9.79 14.40
CA LYS A 128 6.88 9.07 15.38
C LYS A 128 6.44 7.63 15.53
N LYS A 129 5.14 7.36 15.68
CA LYS A 129 4.58 6.00 15.74
C LYS A 129 4.99 5.18 14.50
N ARG A 130 4.89 5.75 13.30
CA ARG A 130 5.30 5.07 12.06
C ARG A 130 6.80 4.80 12.01
N ILE A 131 7.65 5.76 12.37
CA ILE A 131 9.09 5.55 12.44
C ILE A 131 9.46 4.48 13.47
N GLU A 132 8.84 4.49 14.65
CA GLU A 132 9.03 3.45 15.66
C GLU A 132 8.58 2.07 15.14
N ALA A 133 7.44 2.00 14.45
CA ALA A 133 6.93 0.77 13.87
C ALA A 133 7.84 0.24 12.75
N ILE A 134 8.38 1.14 11.89
CA ILE A 134 9.35 0.77 10.85
C ILE A 134 10.64 0.22 11.48
N ASN A 135 11.20 0.92 12.46
CA ASN A 135 12.39 0.47 13.17
C ASN A 135 12.13 -0.90 13.84
N PHE A 136 10.96 -1.05 14.47
CA PHE A 136 10.55 -2.30 15.07
C PHE A 136 10.49 -3.43 14.02
N ALA A 137 9.81 -3.22 12.89
CA ALA A 137 9.68 -4.22 11.83
C ALA A 137 11.04 -4.61 11.23
N MET A 138 11.95 -3.65 11.06
CA MET A 138 13.30 -3.92 10.54
C MET A 138 14.17 -4.69 11.56
N THR A 139 14.06 -4.36 12.84
CA THR A 139 14.82 -5.05 13.90
C THR A 139 14.33 -6.48 14.12
N HIS A 140 13.04 -6.74 13.89
CA HIS A 140 12.41 -8.05 14.10
C HIS A 140 12.07 -8.75 12.77
N ASP A 141 12.86 -8.50 11.71
CA ASP A 141 12.79 -9.24 10.46
C ASP A 141 13.78 -10.44 10.52
N ASP A 142 13.30 -11.62 10.17
CA ASP A 142 14.07 -12.88 10.09
C ASP A 142 14.71 -13.37 11.42
N GLY A 143 14.22 -12.97 12.58
CA GLY A 143 14.68 -13.55 13.84
C GLY A 143 14.34 -12.70 15.06
N ILE A 144 14.05 -13.37 16.14
CA ILE A 144 13.73 -12.76 17.42
C ILE A 144 14.86 -13.10 18.35
N SER A 145 15.58 -12.10 18.83
CA SER A 145 16.72 -12.27 19.73
C SER A 145 16.28 -12.73 21.12
N SER A 146 15.08 -12.30 21.57
CA SER A 146 14.48 -12.73 22.83
C SER A 146 12.95 -12.68 22.78
N ALA A 147 12.26 -13.45 23.65
CA ALA A 147 10.81 -13.37 23.78
C ALA A 147 10.34 -11.98 24.21
N ASP A 148 11.12 -11.27 25.03
CA ASP A 148 10.78 -9.95 25.55
C ASP A 148 10.69 -8.89 24.44
N ASP A 149 11.40 -9.10 23.33
CA ASP A 149 11.37 -8.19 22.18
C ASP A 149 9.97 -8.13 21.53
N LEU A 150 9.14 -9.17 21.71
CA LEU A 150 7.79 -9.27 21.16
C LEU A 150 6.70 -8.63 22.02
N ILE A 151 6.99 -8.18 23.23
CA ILE A 151 5.99 -7.59 24.13
C ILE A 151 5.28 -6.43 23.47
N THR A 152 6.03 -5.58 22.78
CA THR A 152 5.50 -4.36 22.12
C THR A 152 4.98 -4.59 20.70
N ALA A 153 5.07 -5.82 20.17
CA ALA A 153 4.50 -6.15 18.88
C ALA A 153 2.98 -6.04 18.92
N ASP A 154 2.39 -5.45 17.89
CA ASP A 154 0.93 -5.45 17.66
C ASP A 154 0.51 -6.74 16.95
N VAL A 155 1.35 -7.23 16.05
CA VAL A 155 1.16 -8.48 15.30
C VAL A 155 2.51 -9.18 15.06
N ILE A 156 2.48 -10.50 15.02
CA ILE A 156 3.62 -11.35 14.70
C ILE A 156 3.26 -12.21 13.50
N LEU A 157 3.92 -11.98 12.38
CA LEU A 157 3.71 -12.72 11.14
C LEU A 157 4.52 -14.00 11.15
N VAL A 158 3.85 -15.14 11.02
CA VAL A 158 4.48 -16.46 10.99
C VAL A 158 4.26 -17.15 9.64
N GLY A 159 5.20 -17.96 9.19
CA GLY A 159 5.10 -18.72 7.95
C GLY A 159 6.46 -19.04 7.36
N VAL A 160 6.47 -19.81 6.27
CA VAL A 160 7.72 -20.23 5.62
C VAL A 160 8.49 -19.04 5.05
N SER A 161 9.80 -19.19 4.89
CA SER A 161 10.62 -18.16 4.21
C SER A 161 10.07 -17.85 2.81
N ARG A 162 9.93 -16.55 2.47
CA ARG A 162 9.39 -16.05 1.19
C ARG A 162 7.86 -16.15 1.02
N SER A 163 7.10 -16.28 2.09
CA SER A 163 5.64 -16.19 2.05
C SER A 163 5.07 -14.77 2.05
N GLY A 164 5.92 -13.73 1.95
CA GLY A 164 5.49 -12.33 1.91
C GLY A 164 5.50 -11.61 3.27
N LYS A 165 6.03 -12.22 4.34
CA LYS A 165 6.04 -11.63 5.70
C LYS A 165 6.74 -10.27 5.76
N THR A 166 8.01 -10.20 5.35
CA THR A 166 8.81 -8.96 5.38
C THR A 166 8.13 -7.77 4.66
N PRO A 167 7.68 -7.88 3.39
CA PRO A 167 7.01 -6.77 2.75
C PRO A 167 5.70 -6.39 3.44
N THR A 168 4.97 -7.35 4.00
CA THR A 168 3.74 -7.09 4.75
C THR A 168 4.01 -6.38 6.07
N SER A 169 5.02 -6.80 6.84
CA SER A 169 5.39 -6.14 8.10
C SER A 169 5.82 -4.68 7.88
N LEU A 170 6.61 -4.42 6.83
CA LEU A 170 7.01 -3.07 6.46
C LEU A 170 5.83 -2.23 5.99
N TYR A 171 4.92 -2.78 5.20
CA TYR A 171 3.72 -2.05 4.77
C TYR A 171 2.81 -1.69 5.94
N LEU A 172 2.56 -2.63 6.87
CA LEU A 172 1.80 -2.38 8.10
C LEU A 172 2.43 -1.25 8.93
N ALA A 173 3.76 -1.25 9.07
CA ALA A 173 4.47 -0.22 9.79
C ALA A 173 4.39 1.16 9.11
N MET A 174 4.65 1.21 7.80
CA MET A 174 4.68 2.46 7.03
C MET A 174 3.30 3.08 6.88
N GLN A 175 2.28 2.26 6.61
CA GLN A 175 0.94 2.74 6.30
C GLN A 175 0.09 2.97 7.54
N PHE A 176 0.20 2.09 8.54
CA PHE A 176 -0.68 2.07 9.70
C PHE A 176 0.03 2.30 11.04
N GLY A 177 1.36 2.42 11.06
CA GLY A 177 2.13 2.56 12.30
C GLY A 177 2.10 1.33 13.19
N VAL A 178 1.83 0.14 12.62
CA VAL A 178 1.69 -1.13 13.32
C VAL A 178 3.05 -1.79 13.52
N LYS A 179 3.40 -2.12 14.75
CA LYS A 179 4.62 -2.86 15.11
C LYS A 179 4.46 -4.34 14.76
N ALA A 180 4.85 -4.70 13.54
CA ALA A 180 4.74 -6.06 13.02
C ALA A 180 6.10 -6.77 13.08
N ALA A 181 6.19 -7.84 13.84
CA ALA A 181 7.36 -8.74 13.85
C ALA A 181 7.21 -9.83 12.78
N ASN A 182 8.33 -10.35 12.31
CA ASN A 182 8.39 -11.43 11.33
C ASN A 182 9.13 -12.64 11.91
N TYR A 183 8.42 -13.75 12.05
CA TYR A 183 8.99 -15.02 12.52
C TYR A 183 8.94 -16.08 11.41
N PRO A 184 10.07 -16.41 10.77
CA PRO A 184 10.12 -17.49 9.79
C PRO A 184 10.06 -18.85 10.50
N LEU A 185 9.09 -19.68 10.13
CA LEU A 185 9.06 -21.08 10.56
C LEU A 185 10.15 -21.86 9.82
N ILE A 186 10.95 -22.60 10.57
CA ILE A 186 12.10 -23.36 10.09
C ILE A 186 11.85 -24.88 10.18
N PRO A 187 12.64 -25.73 9.49
CA PRO A 187 12.47 -27.18 9.53
C PRO A 187 12.40 -27.78 10.93
N GLU A 188 13.18 -27.25 11.87
CA GLU A 188 13.22 -27.70 13.26
C GLU A 188 11.88 -27.48 14.00
N ASP A 189 11.13 -26.44 13.63
CA ASP A 189 9.79 -26.18 14.16
C ASP A 189 8.79 -27.20 13.64
N PHE A 190 8.95 -27.61 12.38
CA PHE A 190 8.12 -28.64 11.76
C PHE A 190 8.38 -30.04 12.37
N GLU A 191 9.65 -30.39 12.62
CA GLU A 191 10.04 -31.64 13.23
C GLU A 191 9.52 -31.75 14.66
N ARG A 192 9.65 -30.69 15.45
CA ARG A 192 9.10 -30.63 16.82
C ARG A 192 7.58 -30.65 16.81
N ASN A 193 6.97 -30.31 15.69
CA ASN A 193 5.53 -30.20 15.53
C ASN A 193 4.88 -29.40 16.68
N LYS A 194 5.51 -28.33 17.13
CA LYS A 194 5.06 -27.41 18.20
C LYS A 194 5.42 -25.97 17.84
N LEU A 195 4.60 -25.06 18.32
CA LEU A 195 4.91 -23.64 18.23
C LEU A 195 6.23 -23.38 18.97
N PRO A 196 7.16 -22.58 18.42
CA PRO A 196 8.36 -22.12 19.12
C PRO A 196 8.02 -21.55 20.49
N GLY A 197 8.83 -21.88 21.50
CA GLY A 197 8.57 -21.50 22.91
C GLY A 197 8.37 -20.01 23.10
N GLU A 198 9.15 -19.20 22.37
CA GLU A 198 9.11 -17.74 22.41
C GLU A 198 7.76 -17.17 21.96
N LEU A 199 7.00 -17.90 21.12
CA LEU A 199 5.71 -17.45 20.59
C LEU A 199 4.51 -17.84 21.46
N HIS A 200 4.69 -18.73 22.46
CA HIS A 200 3.58 -19.23 23.25
C HIS A 200 2.79 -18.15 24.00
N SER A 201 3.48 -17.16 24.53
CA SER A 201 2.87 -16.05 25.27
C SER A 201 2.15 -15.05 24.36
N TYR A 202 2.38 -15.12 23.04
CA TYR A 202 1.90 -14.14 22.07
C TYR A 202 0.89 -14.71 21.07
N ARG A 203 0.26 -15.86 21.39
CA ARG A 203 -0.70 -16.53 20.49
C ARG A 203 -1.79 -15.64 19.94
N GLY A 204 -2.29 -14.71 20.75
CA GLY A 204 -3.33 -13.74 20.32
C GLY A 204 -2.85 -12.74 19.29
N LYS A 205 -1.53 -12.54 19.12
CA LYS A 205 -0.92 -11.61 18.17
C LYS A 205 -0.42 -12.32 16.90
N LEU A 206 -0.48 -13.66 16.84
CA LEU A 206 0.04 -14.43 15.69
C LEU A 206 -0.91 -14.36 14.51
N PHE A 207 -0.34 -14.14 13.33
CA PHE A 207 -1.03 -14.25 12.05
C PHE A 207 -0.15 -14.96 11.04
N GLY A 208 -0.68 -15.98 10.39
CA GLY A 208 0.05 -16.82 9.45
C GLY A 208 -0.03 -16.32 8.01
N LEU A 209 1.08 -16.43 7.27
CA LEU A 209 1.10 -16.28 5.82
C LEU A 209 1.55 -17.59 5.17
N SER A 210 0.71 -18.09 4.26
CA SER A 210 1.01 -19.22 3.39
C SER A 210 1.08 -18.75 1.93
N ILE A 211 1.59 -19.61 1.05
CA ILE A 211 1.74 -19.34 -0.37
C ILE A 211 1.66 -20.69 -1.13
N ALA A 212 1.22 -20.70 -2.39
CA ALA A 212 1.23 -21.92 -3.19
C ALA A 212 2.67 -22.43 -3.40
N PRO A 213 2.90 -23.76 -3.30
CA PRO A 213 4.23 -24.36 -3.44
C PRO A 213 4.94 -23.98 -4.75
N GLU A 214 4.20 -23.95 -5.85
CA GLU A 214 4.72 -23.61 -7.19
C GLU A 214 5.21 -22.16 -7.22
N ARG A 215 4.46 -21.23 -6.62
CA ARG A 215 4.84 -19.82 -6.52
C ARG A 215 6.04 -19.64 -5.60
N LEU A 216 6.08 -20.36 -4.48
CA LEU A 216 7.22 -20.34 -3.56
C LEU A 216 8.50 -20.83 -4.24
N ALA A 217 8.42 -21.97 -4.94
CA ALA A 217 9.54 -22.52 -5.68
C ALA A 217 10.08 -21.55 -6.72
N GLN A 218 9.21 -20.87 -7.47
CA GLN A 218 9.59 -19.84 -8.43
C GLN A 218 10.37 -18.71 -7.77
N ILE A 219 9.85 -18.13 -6.68
CA ILE A 219 10.48 -17.01 -5.95
C ILE A 219 11.85 -17.43 -5.36
N ARG A 220 11.92 -18.64 -4.82
CA ARG A 220 13.17 -19.17 -4.26
C ARG A 220 14.20 -19.47 -5.34
N GLN A 221 13.77 -19.95 -6.52
CA GLN A 221 14.62 -20.22 -7.67
C GLN A 221 15.28 -18.95 -8.22
N GLU A 222 14.56 -17.82 -8.25
CA GLU A 222 15.11 -16.51 -8.64
C GLU A 222 16.24 -16.06 -7.70
N ARG A 223 16.17 -16.40 -6.40
CA ARG A 223 17.17 -16.00 -5.40
C ARG A 223 18.34 -16.96 -5.25
N ARG A 224 18.07 -18.26 -5.26
CA ARG A 224 19.06 -19.34 -5.13
C ARG A 224 18.78 -20.46 -6.11
N PRO A 225 19.18 -20.28 -7.38
CA PRO A 225 18.94 -21.26 -8.43
C PRO A 225 19.49 -22.64 -8.08
N ASN A 226 18.75 -23.69 -8.44
CA ASN A 226 19.14 -25.10 -8.33
C ASN A 226 19.49 -25.55 -6.90
N SER A 227 18.95 -24.91 -5.88
CA SER A 227 19.16 -25.27 -4.50
C SER A 227 18.06 -26.20 -3.99
N HIS A 228 18.37 -27.02 -2.97
CA HIS A 228 17.37 -27.80 -2.23
C HIS A 228 16.25 -26.91 -1.68
N TYR A 229 16.60 -25.70 -1.23
CA TYR A 229 15.68 -24.66 -0.76
C TYR A 229 14.60 -24.28 -1.79
N ALA A 230 14.94 -24.27 -3.08
CA ALA A 230 14.03 -23.92 -4.16
C ALA A 230 13.34 -25.13 -4.81
N ASN A 231 13.66 -26.35 -4.35
CA ASN A 231 13.05 -27.58 -4.87
C ASN A 231 11.55 -27.60 -4.55
N ILE A 232 10.73 -27.96 -5.54
CA ILE A 232 9.27 -27.97 -5.40
C ILE A 232 8.77 -28.91 -4.31
N GLU A 233 9.38 -30.07 -4.17
CA GLU A 233 8.99 -31.06 -3.14
C GLU A 233 9.30 -30.52 -1.75
N ASN A 234 10.45 -29.85 -1.57
CA ASN A 234 10.78 -29.19 -0.32
C ASN A 234 9.79 -28.04 -0.01
N CYS A 235 9.42 -27.24 -1.03
CA CYS A 235 8.44 -26.16 -0.86
C CYS A 235 7.08 -26.73 -0.44
N ARG A 236 6.62 -27.84 -1.04
CA ARG A 236 5.37 -28.51 -0.65
C ARG A 236 5.42 -28.98 0.79
N TYR A 237 6.48 -29.69 1.16
CA TYR A 237 6.67 -30.18 2.53
C TYR A 237 6.61 -29.04 3.56
N GLU A 238 7.38 -27.96 3.35
CA GLU A 238 7.42 -26.84 4.29
C GLU A 238 6.05 -26.13 4.42
N ILE A 239 5.34 -25.94 3.30
CA ILE A 239 4.03 -25.30 3.33
C ILE A 239 3.00 -26.17 4.04
N GLU A 240 2.94 -27.46 3.73
CA GLU A 240 2.02 -28.38 4.39
C GLU A 240 2.28 -28.46 5.89
N ALA A 241 3.56 -28.53 6.28
CA ALA A 241 3.98 -28.58 7.68
C ALA A 241 3.61 -27.27 8.41
N ALA A 242 3.86 -26.10 7.78
CA ALA A 242 3.49 -24.81 8.34
C ALA A 242 1.98 -24.67 8.52
N GLN A 243 1.19 -25.04 7.50
CA GLN A 243 -0.27 -24.99 7.57
C GLN A 243 -0.81 -25.96 8.64
N LYS A 244 -0.24 -27.15 8.75
CA LYS A 244 -0.60 -28.12 9.80
C LYS A 244 -0.32 -27.58 11.19
N LEU A 245 0.85 -26.94 11.38
CA LEU A 245 1.22 -26.29 12.63
C LEU A 245 0.25 -25.16 12.97
N MET A 246 -0.03 -24.24 12.01
CA MET A 246 -0.95 -23.12 12.20
C MET A 246 -2.37 -23.59 12.55
N ARG A 247 -2.88 -24.62 11.86
CA ARG A 247 -4.21 -25.19 12.19
C ARG A 247 -4.23 -25.76 13.62
N ARG A 248 -3.21 -26.52 14.02
CA ARG A 248 -3.16 -27.12 15.35
C ARG A 248 -3.08 -26.08 16.46
N GLU A 249 -2.30 -25.03 16.25
CA GLU A 249 -2.12 -23.95 17.22
C GLU A 249 -3.23 -22.89 17.15
N ASN A 250 -4.25 -23.13 16.31
CA ASN A 250 -5.38 -22.21 16.08
C ASN A 250 -4.93 -20.80 15.64
N ILE A 251 -3.84 -20.73 14.88
CA ILE A 251 -3.34 -19.48 14.29
C ILE A 251 -4.14 -19.21 13.02
N ARG A 252 -4.75 -18.04 12.93
CA ARG A 252 -5.39 -17.58 11.69
C ARG A 252 -4.33 -17.30 10.64
N TRP A 253 -4.59 -17.69 9.41
CA TRP A 253 -3.66 -17.48 8.31
C TRP A 253 -4.40 -17.23 6.99
N LEU A 254 -3.68 -16.66 6.04
CA LEU A 254 -4.18 -16.46 4.70
C LEU A 254 -3.14 -16.90 3.64
N ASP A 255 -3.65 -17.22 2.44
CA ASP A 255 -2.82 -17.52 1.28
C ASP A 255 -2.49 -16.21 0.53
N SER A 256 -1.19 -15.91 0.42
CA SER A 256 -0.65 -14.69 -0.21
C SER A 256 -0.37 -14.86 -1.72
N THR A 257 -0.66 -16.01 -2.32
CA THR A 257 -0.25 -16.37 -3.69
C THR A 257 -0.60 -15.33 -4.74
N ILE A 258 -1.84 -14.83 -4.69
CA ILE A 258 -2.39 -13.88 -5.66
C ILE A 258 -2.86 -12.57 -5.03
N LYS A 259 -2.60 -12.39 -3.74
CA LYS A 259 -3.04 -11.20 -3.00
C LYS A 259 -1.96 -10.13 -3.03
N SER A 260 -2.40 -8.89 -3.16
CA SER A 260 -1.54 -7.73 -2.97
C SER A 260 -1.17 -7.53 -1.49
N ILE A 261 -0.10 -6.79 -1.23
CA ILE A 261 0.34 -6.48 0.15
C ILE A 261 -0.74 -5.70 0.89
N GLU A 262 -1.46 -4.84 0.20
CA GLU A 262 -2.58 -4.04 0.70
C GLU A 262 -3.73 -4.94 1.18
N GLU A 263 -4.13 -5.93 0.37
CA GLU A 263 -5.19 -6.89 0.71
C GLU A 263 -4.81 -7.76 1.90
N ILE A 264 -3.54 -8.23 1.94
CA ILE A 264 -2.99 -8.99 3.06
C ILE A 264 -3.06 -8.14 4.33
N SER A 265 -2.56 -6.92 4.28
CA SER A 265 -2.50 -6.01 5.42
C SER A 265 -3.90 -5.63 5.92
N ALA A 266 -4.83 -5.33 5.03
CA ALA A 266 -6.22 -5.06 5.39
C ALA A 266 -6.87 -6.26 6.11
N THR A 267 -6.61 -7.49 5.65
CA THR A 267 -7.10 -8.71 6.29
C THR A 267 -6.50 -8.89 7.69
N ILE A 268 -5.21 -8.60 7.86
CA ILE A 268 -4.53 -8.68 9.15
C ILE A 268 -5.15 -7.68 10.13
N MET A 269 -5.29 -6.40 9.72
CA MET A 269 -5.88 -5.35 10.55
C MET A 269 -7.27 -5.72 11.07
N GLN A 270 -8.14 -6.25 10.21
CA GLN A 270 -9.47 -6.70 10.60
C GLN A 270 -9.44 -7.91 11.54
N THR A 271 -8.50 -8.83 11.32
CA THR A 271 -8.47 -10.12 12.01
C THR A 271 -7.88 -10.01 13.41
N VAL A 272 -6.82 -9.23 13.57
CA VAL A 272 -6.09 -9.06 14.84
C VAL A 272 -6.71 -7.94 15.69
N ARG A 273 -7.74 -7.24 15.17
CA ARG A 273 -8.40 -6.10 15.83
C ARG A 273 -7.39 -5.05 16.30
N ILE A 274 -6.47 -4.70 15.42
CA ILE A 274 -5.53 -3.62 15.67
C ILE A 274 -6.33 -2.32 15.54
N GLU A 275 -6.55 -1.64 16.67
CA GLU A 275 -7.20 -0.34 16.71
C GLU A 275 -6.19 0.71 16.26
N THR A 276 -6.46 1.35 15.13
CA THR A 276 -5.75 2.56 14.72
C THR A 276 -6.65 3.75 15.04
N GLU A 277 -6.21 4.61 15.91
CA GLU A 277 -6.82 5.93 16.07
C GLU A 277 -6.49 6.78 14.83
N PHE A 278 -7.51 7.18 14.09
CA PHE A 278 -7.42 8.11 12.97
C PHE A 278 -7.56 9.55 13.43
#